data_d03e46348b155cc89c0ed5c663e7bbc7
#
_entry.id   d03e46348b155cc89c0ed5c663e7bbc7
#
_cell.length_a   1.000
_cell.length_b   1.000
_cell.length_c   1.000
_cell.angle_alpha   90.00
_cell.angle_beta   90.00
_cell.angle_gamma   90.00
#
_symmetry.space_group_name_H-M   'P 1'
#
loop_
_entity.id
_entity.type
_entity.pdbx_description
1 polymer ?
#
loop_
_entity_poly.entity_id
_entity_poly.type
_entity_poly.pdbx_seq_one_letter_code
_entity_poly.pdbx_strand_id
1 'polypeptide(L)'
;MGHNVSSSTISERVKRAYSSNRAYNFNAGPAALPLSVLEQIREELLDWHGTGMSVMEMSHRSPEFEGINASAEAGLRKHLAITDDYAVVFLQGGGSMQFTMVPMNLCLPGKPVDLLHTGAWTAKALGELQKGILHNVAATTEPQKFTRVPSRNEIKLSPESSYVHMCTNNTIEGTQWHTMPETGGAPLVADMSSDIASRAIDLKKFGLIFAGAQKNLGPSGATVVVVRKDLAERADKNLPTLLQYRTHIKEKSLYHTPPTFAIYIIGLVMEWISSEGGIAGIEKRNEGKAKLLYDAIDSSGGFYSCPVEKSSRSRMNVVFRVAGGDEAKEKAFAKQAEAAGIVGTPGHRSVGGMRVSLYNAVTPDAVQALVSFMREFQRTHG
;
A
#
# COMPACT_ATOMS: atom_id res chain seq x y z
N MET A 1 20.35 -32.93 6.85
CA MET A 1 20.06 -33.17 5.43
C MET A 1 19.74 -31.82 4.79
N GLY A 2 20.74 -31.26 4.09
CA GLY A 2 20.59 -29.97 3.43
C GLY A 2 19.72 -30.12 2.17
N HIS A 3 18.62 -29.39 2.09
CA HIS A 3 17.88 -29.26 0.84
C HIS A 3 18.70 -28.40 -0.13
N ASN A 4 19.47 -29.06 -0.98
CA ASN A 4 19.99 -28.44 -2.20
C ASN A 4 18.82 -28.15 -3.13
N VAL A 5 18.23 -26.95 -3.02
CA VAL A 5 17.35 -26.45 -4.07
C VAL A 5 18.23 -26.14 -5.27
N SER A 6 18.16 -27.00 -6.28
CA SER A 6 18.95 -26.90 -7.51
C SER A 6 18.88 -25.49 -8.08
N SER A 7 20.03 -24.83 -8.21
CA SER A 7 20.17 -23.47 -8.78
C SER A 7 19.64 -23.38 -10.23
N SER A 8 19.52 -24.51 -10.94
CA SER A 8 18.98 -24.60 -12.29
C SER A 8 17.49 -24.25 -12.37
N THR A 9 16.67 -24.62 -11.38
CA THR A 9 15.21 -24.39 -11.42
C THR A 9 14.83 -22.92 -11.20
N ILE A 10 15.62 -22.18 -10.40
CA ILE A 10 15.41 -20.74 -10.20
C ILE A 10 15.86 -19.97 -11.43
N SER A 11 17.00 -20.33 -12.04
CA SER A 11 17.52 -19.69 -13.25
C SER A 11 16.61 -19.90 -14.48
N GLU A 12 15.96 -21.05 -14.62
CA GLU A 12 15.04 -21.31 -15.75
C GLU A 12 13.69 -20.59 -15.58
N ARG A 13 13.20 -20.43 -14.35
CA ARG A 13 11.99 -19.66 -14.05
C ARG A 13 12.16 -18.16 -14.34
N VAL A 14 13.33 -17.61 -14.08
CA VAL A 14 13.65 -16.19 -14.27
C VAL A 14 13.88 -15.86 -15.75
N LYS A 15 14.31 -16.81 -16.59
CA LYS A 15 14.61 -16.58 -18.01
C LYS A 15 13.39 -16.30 -18.91
N ARG A 16 12.16 -16.45 -18.43
CA ARG A 16 10.94 -16.37 -19.25
C ARG A 16 10.17 -15.06 -19.18
N ALA A 17 10.52 -14.16 -18.26
CA ALA A 17 9.77 -12.92 -18.06
C ALA A 17 10.67 -11.71 -18.32
N TYR A 18 10.35 -10.83 -19.16
CA TYR A 18 11.11 -9.67 -19.63
C TYR A 18 12.38 -9.99 -20.45
N SER A 19 12.75 -9.06 -21.32
CA SER A 19 14.09 -8.95 -21.88
C SER A 19 15.20 -8.88 -20.79
N SER A 20 14.84 -8.65 -19.53
CA SER A 20 15.69 -8.54 -18.34
C SER A 20 15.68 -9.76 -17.42
N ASN A 21 15.10 -10.90 -17.80
CA ASN A 21 15.00 -12.11 -16.95
C ASN A 21 14.22 -11.95 -15.63
N ARG A 22 13.30 -11.00 -15.51
CA ARG A 22 12.50 -10.79 -14.28
C ARG A 22 11.13 -11.43 -14.38
N ALA A 23 10.59 -11.92 -13.26
CA ALA A 23 9.21 -12.37 -13.17
C ALA A 23 8.22 -11.18 -13.19
N TYR A 24 7.02 -11.40 -13.75
CA TYR A 24 5.88 -10.50 -13.58
C TYR A 24 5.33 -10.64 -12.16
N ASN A 25 5.72 -9.70 -11.30
CA ASN A 25 5.45 -9.76 -9.86
C ASN A 25 4.16 -9.03 -9.50
N PHE A 26 3.12 -9.79 -9.13
CA PHE A 26 1.82 -9.29 -8.67
C PHE A 26 1.61 -9.48 -7.16
N ASN A 27 2.68 -9.64 -6.37
CA ASN A 27 2.58 -9.79 -4.93
C ASN A 27 1.91 -8.58 -4.26
N ALA A 28 1.14 -8.85 -3.22
CA ALA A 28 0.39 -7.83 -2.49
C ALA A 28 1.22 -7.01 -1.49
N GLY A 29 2.48 -7.38 -1.30
CA GLY A 29 3.46 -6.71 -0.45
C GLY A 29 4.25 -7.70 0.42
N PRO A 30 5.60 -7.59 0.43
CA PRO A 30 6.40 -6.70 -0.41
C PRO A 30 6.13 -6.86 -1.90
N ALA A 31 6.07 -5.73 -2.62
CA ALA A 31 5.63 -5.67 -4.00
C ALA A 31 6.78 -5.43 -5.00
N ALA A 32 6.45 -5.38 -6.30
CA ALA A 32 7.41 -5.01 -7.32
C ALA A 32 7.94 -3.59 -7.10
N LEU A 33 9.22 -3.38 -7.39
CA LEU A 33 9.88 -2.09 -7.49
C LEU A 33 10.15 -1.75 -8.97
N PRO A 34 10.21 -0.47 -9.34
CA PRO A 34 10.59 -0.06 -10.69
C PRO A 34 11.98 -0.60 -11.05
N LEU A 35 12.15 -1.10 -12.28
CA LEU A 35 13.43 -1.67 -12.70
C LEU A 35 14.56 -0.65 -12.64
N SER A 36 14.31 0.57 -13.12
CA SER A 36 15.31 1.66 -13.08
C SER A 36 15.76 1.99 -11.67
N VAL A 37 14.86 1.96 -10.68
CA VAL A 37 15.21 2.14 -9.26
C VAL A 37 16.13 1.02 -8.78
N LEU A 38 15.84 -0.23 -9.15
CA LEU A 38 16.68 -1.37 -8.76
C LEU A 38 18.06 -1.34 -9.45
N GLU A 39 18.12 -0.86 -10.69
CA GLU A 39 19.37 -0.67 -11.42
C GLU A 39 20.21 0.41 -10.77
N GLN A 40 19.64 1.54 -10.41
CA GLN A 40 20.32 2.61 -9.69
C GLN A 40 20.82 2.15 -8.32
N ILE A 41 20.00 1.43 -7.54
CA ILE A 41 20.42 0.81 -6.27
C ILE A 41 21.64 -0.09 -6.48
N ARG A 42 21.64 -0.91 -7.52
CA ARG A 42 22.77 -1.82 -7.84
C ARG A 42 24.06 -1.04 -8.12
N GLU A 43 23.96 0.07 -8.87
CA GLU A 43 25.11 0.91 -9.21
C GLU A 43 25.68 1.63 -7.98
N GLU A 44 24.80 2.13 -7.11
CA GLU A 44 25.17 2.90 -5.91
C GLU A 44 25.37 2.02 -4.66
N LEU A 45 25.20 0.69 -4.76
CA LEU A 45 25.18 -0.21 -3.60
C LEU A 45 26.49 -0.23 -2.80
N LEU A 46 27.63 -0.15 -3.46
CA LEU A 46 28.94 -0.20 -2.82
C LEU A 46 29.54 1.19 -2.58
N ASP A 47 29.17 2.16 -3.40
CA ASP A 47 29.73 3.51 -3.36
C ASP A 47 28.66 4.53 -3.77
N TRP A 48 27.98 5.07 -2.78
CA TRP A 48 26.99 6.12 -3.03
C TRP A 48 27.68 7.45 -3.33
N HIS A 49 27.59 7.89 -4.59
CA HIS A 49 28.07 9.20 -5.08
C HIS A 49 29.55 9.48 -4.75
N GLY A 50 30.42 8.49 -4.73
CA GLY A 50 31.84 8.64 -4.48
C GLY A 50 32.23 8.79 -3.00
N THR A 51 31.33 8.46 -2.09
CA THR A 51 31.61 8.49 -0.64
C THR A 51 32.45 7.29 -0.17
N GLY A 52 32.64 6.30 -1.02
CA GLY A 52 33.35 5.07 -0.68
C GLY A 52 32.58 4.14 0.25
N MET A 53 31.28 4.37 0.45
CA MET A 53 30.42 3.53 1.31
C MET A 53 29.00 3.41 0.76
N SER A 54 28.32 2.33 1.15
CA SER A 54 26.90 2.12 0.90
C SER A 54 26.03 3.01 1.79
N VAL A 55 24.83 3.37 1.31
CA VAL A 55 23.83 4.03 2.16
C VAL A 55 23.51 3.18 3.42
N MET A 56 23.65 1.85 3.35
CA MET A 56 23.44 0.96 4.51
C MET A 56 24.46 1.15 5.63
N GLU A 57 25.64 1.69 5.31
CA GLU A 57 26.75 1.90 6.25
C GLU A 57 26.81 3.35 6.78
N MET A 58 26.04 4.26 6.17
CA MET A 58 26.06 5.67 6.53
C MET A 58 25.48 5.92 7.91
N SER A 59 26.14 6.78 8.68
CA SER A 59 25.53 7.34 9.89
C SER A 59 24.28 8.13 9.51
N HIS A 60 23.17 7.89 10.19
CA HIS A 60 21.95 8.69 10.00
C HIS A 60 22.10 10.15 10.44
N ARG A 61 23.24 10.52 11.05
CA ARG A 61 23.60 11.88 11.47
C ARG A 61 24.65 12.53 10.57
N SER A 62 25.03 11.84 9.47
CA SER A 62 25.91 12.46 8.50
C SER A 62 25.14 13.40 7.57
N PRO A 63 25.80 14.45 7.05
CA PRO A 63 25.18 15.37 6.09
C PRO A 63 24.61 14.66 4.84
N GLU A 64 25.27 13.58 4.39
CA GLU A 64 24.85 12.79 3.25
C GLU A 64 23.50 12.13 3.50
N PHE A 65 23.34 11.49 4.67
CA PHE A 65 22.07 10.84 5.00
C PHE A 65 20.98 11.85 5.33
N GLU A 66 21.30 12.95 5.99
CA GLU A 66 20.34 14.07 6.18
C GLU A 66 19.82 14.57 4.83
N GLY A 67 20.68 14.66 3.82
CA GLY A 67 20.32 14.98 2.44
C GLY A 67 19.39 13.95 1.81
N ILE A 68 19.67 12.64 1.97
CA ILE A 68 18.83 11.53 1.50
C ILE A 68 17.44 11.62 2.14
N ASN A 69 17.39 11.80 3.46
CA ASN A 69 16.14 11.90 4.20
C ASN A 69 15.30 13.12 3.76
N ALA A 70 15.95 14.27 3.58
CA ALA A 70 15.30 15.50 3.09
C ALA A 70 14.77 15.35 1.66
N SER A 71 15.52 14.68 0.77
CA SER A 71 15.11 14.42 -0.61
C SER A 71 13.89 13.50 -0.68
N ALA A 72 13.85 12.45 0.14
CA ALA A 72 12.70 11.56 0.24
C ALA A 72 11.45 12.31 0.73
N GLU A 73 11.58 13.16 1.75
CA GLU A 73 10.49 14.02 2.23
C GLU A 73 10.04 15.01 1.15
N ALA A 74 10.97 15.68 0.48
CA ALA A 74 10.65 16.63 -0.58
C ALA A 74 9.90 15.97 -1.74
N GLY A 75 10.31 14.77 -2.13
CA GLY A 75 9.62 13.97 -3.13
C GLY A 75 8.17 13.65 -2.75
N LEU A 76 7.94 13.22 -1.51
CA LEU A 76 6.58 12.98 -0.99
C LEU A 76 5.77 14.27 -0.97
N ARG A 77 6.34 15.38 -0.49
CA ARG A 77 5.67 16.69 -0.47
C ARG A 77 5.24 17.13 -1.85
N LYS A 78 6.13 17.01 -2.83
CA LYS A 78 5.86 17.34 -4.23
C LYS A 78 4.69 16.52 -4.80
N HIS A 79 4.74 15.21 -4.63
CA HIS A 79 3.80 14.31 -5.29
C HIS A 79 2.43 14.20 -4.60
N LEU A 80 2.38 14.41 -3.30
CA LEU A 80 1.13 14.39 -2.52
C LEU A 80 0.61 15.80 -2.22
N ALA A 81 1.21 16.85 -2.78
CA ALA A 81 0.88 18.26 -2.54
C ALA A 81 0.83 18.62 -1.04
N ILE A 82 1.83 18.11 -0.27
CA ILE A 82 1.88 18.31 1.17
C ILE A 82 2.34 19.73 1.50
N THR A 83 1.48 20.47 2.17
CA THR A 83 1.72 21.86 2.60
C THR A 83 2.45 21.92 3.96
N ASP A 84 2.90 23.11 4.37
CA ASP A 84 3.71 23.29 5.57
C ASP A 84 2.96 23.07 6.89
N ASP A 85 1.65 23.04 6.87
CA ASP A 85 0.80 22.69 8.01
C ASP A 85 0.83 21.18 8.35
N TYR A 86 1.38 20.35 7.44
CA TYR A 86 1.64 18.94 7.66
C TYR A 86 3.11 18.65 7.90
N ALA A 87 3.35 17.65 8.73
CA ALA A 87 4.66 17.01 8.86
C ALA A 87 4.68 15.67 8.13
N VAL A 88 5.85 15.32 7.60
CA VAL A 88 6.13 13.99 7.03
C VAL A 88 7.15 13.34 7.96
N VAL A 89 6.88 12.12 8.40
CA VAL A 89 7.83 11.35 9.23
C VAL A 89 7.97 9.93 8.70
N PHE A 90 9.20 9.43 8.78
CA PHE A 90 9.56 8.06 8.48
C PHE A 90 9.68 7.27 9.78
N LEU A 91 8.83 6.28 9.95
CA LEU A 91 8.74 5.45 11.14
C LEU A 91 9.01 3.98 10.79
N GLN A 92 8.99 3.13 11.81
CA GLN A 92 9.08 1.67 11.72
C GLN A 92 7.76 1.03 12.18
N GLY A 93 7.66 -0.29 12.11
CA GLY A 93 6.50 -1.04 12.60
C GLY A 93 5.32 -1.18 11.63
N GLY A 94 5.41 -0.58 10.43
CA GLY A 94 4.37 -0.68 9.40
C GLY A 94 3.04 -0.06 9.83
N GLY A 95 1.99 -0.32 9.05
CA GLY A 95 0.62 0.08 9.41
C GLY A 95 0.15 -0.52 10.74
N SER A 96 0.70 -1.68 11.12
CA SER A 96 0.34 -2.33 12.38
C SER A 96 0.68 -1.47 13.61
N MET A 97 1.86 -0.82 13.62
CA MET A 97 2.22 0.11 14.68
C MET A 97 1.32 1.35 14.65
N GLN A 98 0.88 1.79 13.47
CA GLN A 98 0.02 2.97 13.35
C GLN A 98 -1.39 2.73 13.92
N PHE A 99 -1.91 1.51 13.88
CA PHE A 99 -3.17 1.19 14.57
C PHE A 99 -3.10 1.43 16.08
N THR A 100 -1.91 1.35 16.67
CA THR A 100 -1.66 1.68 18.08
C THR A 100 -1.28 3.16 18.28
N MET A 101 -0.34 3.68 17.46
CA MET A 101 0.17 5.05 17.64
C MET A 101 -0.89 6.12 17.37
N VAL A 102 -1.74 5.93 16.33
CA VAL A 102 -2.77 6.91 15.99
C VAL A 102 -3.70 7.20 17.17
N PRO A 103 -4.38 6.23 17.79
CA PRO A 103 -5.23 6.52 18.93
C PRO A 103 -4.47 7.09 20.12
N MET A 104 -3.24 6.65 20.40
CA MET A 104 -2.42 7.22 21.47
C MET A 104 -2.11 8.72 21.27
N ASN A 105 -1.98 9.17 20.04
CA ASN A 105 -1.64 10.56 19.73
C ASN A 105 -2.86 11.45 19.48
N LEU A 106 -3.98 10.90 18.98
CA LEU A 106 -5.07 11.72 18.46
C LEU A 106 -6.36 11.66 19.30
N CYS A 107 -6.52 10.65 20.17
CA CYS A 107 -7.73 10.54 21.00
C CYS A 107 -7.86 11.70 21.96
N LEU A 108 -9.07 12.22 22.07
CA LEU A 108 -9.45 13.27 23.02
C LEU A 108 -10.25 12.64 24.18
N PRO A 109 -10.06 13.11 25.42
CA PRO A 109 -10.80 12.59 26.57
C PRO A 109 -12.31 12.63 26.35
N GLY A 110 -12.98 11.50 26.59
CA GLY A 110 -14.43 11.36 26.46
C GLY A 110 -15.00 11.38 25.04
N LYS A 111 -14.16 11.51 23.99
CA LYS A 111 -14.63 11.50 22.60
C LYS A 111 -14.27 10.17 21.92
N PRO A 112 -15.22 9.51 21.24
CA PRO A 112 -14.97 8.27 20.55
C PRO A 112 -14.10 8.45 19.31
N VAL A 113 -13.55 7.35 18.81
CA VAL A 113 -13.06 7.19 17.46
C VAL A 113 -14.17 6.58 16.62
N ASP A 114 -14.52 7.21 15.51
CA ASP A 114 -15.41 6.61 14.52
C ASP A 114 -14.61 5.76 13.53
N LEU A 115 -15.01 4.51 13.35
CA LEU A 115 -14.36 3.58 12.43
C LEU A 115 -15.27 3.24 11.27
N LEU A 116 -14.78 3.37 10.04
CA LEU A 116 -15.41 2.85 8.83
C LEU A 116 -14.86 1.44 8.56
N HIS A 117 -15.60 0.42 9.00
CA HIS A 117 -15.17 -0.97 8.93
C HIS A 117 -15.46 -1.58 7.57
N THR A 118 -14.43 -1.69 6.73
CA THR A 118 -14.55 -2.09 5.32
C THR A 118 -13.66 -3.27 4.91
N GLY A 119 -13.02 -3.94 5.86
CA GLY A 119 -12.18 -5.10 5.55
C GLY A 119 -11.19 -5.46 6.67
N ALA A 120 -10.28 -6.36 6.36
CA ALA A 120 -9.34 -6.95 7.32
C ALA A 120 -8.42 -5.93 8.00
N TRP A 121 -8.02 -4.87 7.31
CA TRP A 121 -7.13 -3.85 7.89
C TRP A 121 -7.88 -2.98 8.92
N THR A 122 -9.10 -2.60 8.61
CA THR A 122 -9.96 -1.91 9.59
C THR A 122 -10.40 -2.81 10.72
N ALA A 123 -10.50 -4.14 10.52
CA ALA A 123 -10.70 -5.10 11.62
C ALA A 123 -9.52 -5.11 12.60
N LYS A 124 -8.27 -5.01 12.09
CA LYS A 124 -7.09 -4.89 12.95
C LYS A 124 -7.08 -3.57 13.72
N ALA A 125 -7.43 -2.46 13.08
CA ALA A 125 -7.58 -1.17 13.76
C ALA A 125 -8.65 -1.26 14.86
N LEU A 126 -9.81 -1.88 14.58
CA LEU A 126 -10.87 -2.11 15.56
C LEU A 126 -10.36 -2.92 16.76
N GLY A 127 -9.57 -3.98 16.51
CA GLY A 127 -8.98 -4.79 17.58
C GLY A 127 -8.05 -4.00 18.52
N GLU A 128 -7.36 -2.97 18.00
CA GLU A 128 -6.57 -2.05 18.86
C GLU A 128 -7.48 -1.07 19.62
N LEU A 129 -8.53 -0.54 19.00
CA LEU A 129 -9.48 0.34 19.68
C LEU A 129 -10.22 -0.38 20.81
N GLN A 130 -10.56 -1.65 20.64
CA GLN A 130 -11.22 -2.49 21.66
C GLN A 130 -10.39 -2.70 22.92
N LYS A 131 -9.10 -2.36 22.92
CA LYS A 131 -8.21 -2.44 24.09
C LYS A 131 -8.36 -1.25 25.05
N GLY A 132 -9.50 -0.60 25.09
CA GLY A 132 -9.81 0.46 26.06
C GLY A 132 -9.99 1.85 25.45
N ILE A 133 -10.03 1.96 24.13
CA ILE A 133 -10.33 3.23 23.45
C ILE A 133 -11.83 3.32 23.19
N LEU A 134 -12.46 4.45 23.58
CA LEU A 134 -13.85 4.71 23.26
C LEU A 134 -14.01 4.81 21.73
N HIS A 135 -14.88 4.00 21.15
CA HIS A 135 -15.04 3.92 19.70
C HIS A 135 -16.48 3.61 19.30
N ASN A 136 -16.78 3.92 18.05
CA ASN A 136 -18.04 3.62 17.38
C ASN A 136 -17.73 3.06 15.98
N VAL A 137 -18.35 1.96 15.59
CA VAL A 137 -18.32 1.48 14.21
C VAL A 137 -19.37 2.27 13.42
N ALA A 138 -18.93 3.37 12.83
CA ALA A 138 -19.81 4.34 12.16
C ALA A 138 -20.42 3.79 10.85
N ALA A 139 -19.79 2.82 10.23
CA ALA A 139 -20.32 2.04 9.12
C ALA A 139 -19.58 0.72 8.99
N THR A 140 -20.28 -0.31 8.49
CA THR A 140 -19.66 -1.59 8.12
C THR A 140 -20.31 -2.19 6.89
N THR A 141 -19.52 -2.88 6.07
CA THR A 141 -19.98 -3.70 4.95
C THR A 141 -19.69 -5.19 5.17
N GLU A 142 -19.44 -5.58 6.42
CA GLU A 142 -19.21 -6.97 6.81
C GLU A 142 -20.35 -7.91 6.42
N PRO A 143 -21.65 -7.55 6.58
CA PRO A 143 -22.75 -8.40 6.14
C PRO A 143 -22.72 -8.73 4.64
N GLN A 144 -22.11 -7.84 3.82
CA GLN A 144 -21.88 -8.03 2.40
C GLN A 144 -20.49 -8.61 2.11
N LYS A 145 -19.81 -9.19 3.11
CA LYS A 145 -18.44 -9.75 2.99
C LYS A 145 -17.43 -8.73 2.42
N PHE A 146 -17.64 -7.45 2.72
CA PHE A 146 -16.80 -6.34 2.28
C PHE A 146 -16.64 -6.21 0.75
N THR A 147 -17.65 -6.61 -0.01
CA THR A 147 -17.63 -6.53 -1.48
C THR A 147 -17.87 -5.13 -2.02
N ARG A 148 -18.09 -4.15 -1.16
CA ARG A 148 -18.27 -2.73 -1.49
C ARG A 148 -17.79 -1.83 -0.36
N VAL A 149 -17.70 -0.54 -0.62
CA VAL A 149 -17.59 0.50 0.42
C VAL A 149 -18.97 1.00 0.83
N PRO A 150 -19.16 1.51 2.06
CA PRO A 150 -20.43 2.07 2.49
C PRO A 150 -20.82 3.29 1.65
N SER A 151 -22.11 3.44 1.39
CA SER A 151 -22.69 4.69 0.88
C SER A 151 -22.75 5.75 1.98
N ARG A 152 -22.89 7.03 1.56
CA ARG A 152 -22.97 8.16 2.50
C ARG A 152 -24.07 7.98 3.56
N ASN A 153 -25.22 7.43 3.18
CA ASN A 153 -26.37 7.28 4.07
C ASN A 153 -26.19 6.17 5.12
N GLU A 154 -25.25 5.27 4.91
CA GLU A 154 -24.92 4.19 5.85
C GLU A 154 -23.94 4.64 6.93
N ILE A 155 -23.25 5.78 6.75
CA ILE A 155 -22.27 6.30 7.70
C ILE A 155 -22.98 7.06 8.82
N LYS A 156 -22.83 6.59 10.06
CA LYS A 156 -23.44 7.14 11.28
C LYS A 156 -22.32 7.58 12.22
N LEU A 157 -21.82 8.79 11.99
CA LEU A 157 -20.77 9.38 12.82
C LEU A 157 -21.32 9.78 14.19
N SER A 158 -20.46 9.74 15.20
CA SER A 158 -20.71 10.32 16.50
C SER A 158 -20.82 11.85 16.39
N PRO A 159 -21.62 12.53 17.21
CA PRO A 159 -21.75 13.99 17.17
C PRO A 159 -20.40 14.72 17.32
N GLU A 160 -19.51 14.17 18.13
CA GLU A 160 -18.15 14.66 18.33
C GLU A 160 -17.17 13.47 18.39
N SER A 161 -16.36 13.31 17.36
CA SER A 161 -15.33 12.26 17.31
C SER A 161 -13.93 12.83 17.51
N SER A 162 -13.04 12.04 18.11
CA SER A 162 -11.60 12.35 18.14
C SER A 162 -11.05 12.40 16.71
N TYR A 163 -11.43 11.42 15.88
CA TYR A 163 -11.15 11.30 14.45
C TYR A 163 -12.03 10.21 13.82
N VAL A 164 -12.08 10.18 12.51
CA VAL A 164 -12.69 9.09 11.73
C VAL A 164 -11.59 8.26 11.10
N HIS A 165 -11.56 6.94 11.34
CA HIS A 165 -10.57 6.02 10.78
C HIS A 165 -11.11 5.25 9.59
N MET A 166 -10.31 5.16 8.51
CA MET A 166 -10.62 4.36 7.33
C MET A 166 -9.38 3.69 6.73
N CYS A 167 -9.60 2.67 5.90
CA CYS A 167 -8.64 2.15 4.95
C CYS A 167 -9.10 2.51 3.55
N THR A 168 -8.31 3.27 2.80
CA THR A 168 -8.74 3.78 1.48
C THR A 168 -8.78 2.71 0.41
N ASN A 169 -7.97 1.66 0.56
CA ASN A 169 -7.91 0.53 -0.36
C ASN A 169 -7.70 -0.78 0.38
N ASN A 170 -8.69 -1.65 0.35
CA ASN A 170 -8.67 -2.95 1.05
C ASN A 170 -7.99 -4.00 0.17
N THR A 171 -6.72 -4.27 0.47
CA THR A 171 -5.84 -5.16 -0.30
C THR A 171 -6.36 -6.60 -0.41
N ILE A 172 -7.10 -7.07 0.59
CA ILE A 172 -7.60 -8.46 0.68
C ILE A 172 -8.94 -8.59 -0.03
N GLU A 173 -9.83 -7.65 0.19
CA GLU A 173 -11.20 -7.65 -0.32
C GLU A 173 -11.30 -7.09 -1.74
N GLY A 174 -10.31 -6.30 -2.17
CA GLY A 174 -10.28 -5.69 -3.51
C GLY A 174 -11.18 -4.48 -3.65
N THR A 175 -11.56 -3.81 -2.56
CA THR A 175 -12.39 -2.60 -2.56
C THR A 175 -11.54 -1.34 -2.36
N GLN A 176 -11.97 -0.23 -2.98
CA GLN A 176 -11.30 1.07 -2.88
C GLN A 176 -12.33 2.20 -2.76
N TRP A 177 -12.05 3.17 -1.92
CA TRP A 177 -12.80 4.40 -1.84
C TRP A 177 -12.37 5.36 -2.96
N HIS A 178 -13.25 5.58 -3.93
CA HIS A 178 -13.00 6.53 -5.02
C HIS A 178 -13.35 7.96 -4.61
N THR A 179 -14.28 8.12 -3.67
CA THR A 179 -14.65 9.40 -3.07
C THR A 179 -14.49 9.29 -1.56
N MET A 180 -13.81 10.26 -0.95
CA MET A 180 -13.63 10.27 0.51
C MET A 180 -14.92 10.66 1.21
N PRO A 181 -15.24 10.04 2.36
CA PRO A 181 -16.43 10.35 3.13
C PRO A 181 -16.37 11.75 3.75
N GLU A 182 -17.52 12.34 3.97
CA GLU A 182 -17.66 13.55 4.81
C GLU A 182 -17.60 13.14 6.29
N THR A 183 -16.80 13.87 7.08
CA THR A 183 -16.53 13.52 8.49
C THR A 183 -17.17 14.46 9.51
N GLY A 184 -18.01 15.42 9.07
CA GLY A 184 -18.65 16.36 9.99
C GLY A 184 -17.68 17.30 10.73
N GLY A 185 -16.45 17.48 10.20
CA GLY A 185 -15.40 18.29 10.82
C GLY A 185 -14.41 17.51 11.68
N ALA A 186 -14.65 16.24 11.99
CA ALA A 186 -13.65 15.39 12.64
C ALA A 186 -12.49 15.10 11.68
N PRO A 187 -11.22 15.02 12.16
CA PRO A 187 -10.09 14.67 11.31
C PRO A 187 -10.27 13.30 10.67
N LEU A 188 -10.06 13.17 9.36
CA LEU A 188 -10.02 11.88 8.68
C LEU A 188 -8.62 11.28 8.81
N VAL A 189 -8.54 10.06 9.31
CA VAL A 189 -7.31 9.27 9.42
C VAL A 189 -7.39 8.10 8.46
N ALA A 190 -6.40 7.97 7.58
CA ALA A 190 -6.42 6.98 6.51
C ALA A 190 -5.19 6.07 6.50
N ASP A 191 -5.45 4.76 6.52
CA ASP A 191 -4.49 3.78 6.02
C ASP A 191 -4.50 3.81 4.49
N MET A 192 -3.44 4.36 3.91
CA MET A 192 -3.21 4.40 2.46
C MET A 192 -2.11 3.44 2.00
N SER A 193 -1.73 2.47 2.81
CA SER A 193 -0.59 1.59 2.51
C SER A 193 -0.64 1.00 1.10
N SER A 194 -1.81 0.70 0.56
CA SER A 194 -1.94 0.03 -0.73
C SER A 194 -2.34 0.93 -1.90
N ASP A 195 -2.62 2.22 -1.67
CA ASP A 195 -2.96 3.14 -2.77
C ASP A 195 -2.34 4.56 -2.63
N ILE A 196 -1.45 4.77 -1.66
CA ILE A 196 -0.68 6.02 -1.59
C ILE A 196 0.10 6.24 -2.89
N ALA A 197 0.19 7.48 -3.35
CA ALA A 197 0.88 7.88 -4.58
C ALA A 197 0.40 7.15 -5.86
N SER A 198 -0.78 6.53 -5.84
CA SER A 198 -1.36 5.85 -7.01
C SER A 198 -2.30 6.74 -7.84
N ARG A 199 -2.75 7.83 -7.26
CA ARG A 199 -3.67 8.81 -7.82
C ARG A 199 -3.57 10.14 -7.08
N ALA A 200 -4.12 11.18 -7.68
CA ALA A 200 -4.27 12.47 -6.99
C ALA A 200 -5.24 12.36 -5.80
N ILE A 201 -4.90 13.01 -4.71
CA ILE A 201 -5.72 13.13 -3.51
C ILE A 201 -5.81 14.61 -3.08
N ASP A 202 -6.93 14.98 -2.48
CA ASP A 202 -7.04 16.25 -1.77
C ASP A 202 -6.60 16.05 -0.32
N LEU A 203 -5.32 16.36 -0.03
CA LEU A 203 -4.73 16.17 1.29
C LEU A 203 -5.48 16.92 2.39
N LYS A 204 -6.12 18.05 2.07
CA LYS A 204 -6.87 18.87 3.05
C LYS A 204 -8.03 18.12 3.72
N LYS A 205 -8.50 17.03 3.10
CA LYS A 205 -9.52 16.15 3.69
C LYS A 205 -9.01 15.30 4.84
N PHE A 206 -7.68 15.15 4.97
CA PHE A 206 -7.08 14.24 5.92
C PHE A 206 -6.40 14.99 7.07
N GLY A 207 -6.62 14.52 8.28
CA GLY A 207 -5.84 14.91 9.44
C GLY A 207 -4.54 14.13 9.56
N LEU A 208 -4.57 12.86 9.13
CA LEU A 208 -3.41 11.98 9.10
C LEU A 208 -3.57 10.92 8.02
N ILE A 209 -2.48 10.67 7.30
CA ILE A 209 -2.33 9.54 6.39
C ILE A 209 -1.13 8.73 6.85
N PHE A 210 -1.23 7.41 6.83
CA PHE A 210 -0.07 6.55 6.98
C PHE A 210 -0.01 5.47 5.91
N ALA A 211 1.20 5.01 5.60
CA ALA A 211 1.43 3.97 4.62
C ALA A 211 2.70 3.17 4.92
N GLY A 212 2.58 1.85 4.98
CA GLY A 212 3.74 0.97 4.90
C GLY A 212 4.36 1.05 3.51
N ALA A 213 5.68 1.27 3.43
CA ALA A 213 6.36 1.54 2.17
C ALA A 213 6.34 0.36 1.17
N GLN A 214 6.25 -0.88 1.66
CA GLN A 214 6.46 -2.12 0.90
C GLN A 214 5.48 -2.39 -0.25
N LYS A 215 4.57 -1.48 -0.56
CA LYS A 215 3.59 -1.61 -1.65
C LYS A 215 3.90 -0.64 -2.80
N ASN A 216 3.66 0.66 -2.61
CA ASN A 216 3.84 1.67 -3.66
C ASN A 216 5.07 2.57 -3.49
N LEU A 217 5.66 2.65 -2.30
CA LEU A 217 6.68 3.65 -1.99
C LEU A 217 8.11 3.09 -1.97
N GLY A 218 8.29 1.78 -1.78
CA GLY A 218 9.63 1.24 -1.63
C GLY A 218 9.64 -0.18 -1.04
N PRO A 219 10.70 -0.57 -0.33
CA PRO A 219 10.81 -1.85 0.35
C PRO A 219 10.07 -1.84 1.68
N SER A 220 10.00 -3.02 2.33
CA SER A 220 9.59 -3.12 3.73
C SER A 220 10.61 -2.44 4.66
N GLY A 221 10.16 -2.05 5.87
CA GLY A 221 10.99 -1.47 6.93
C GLY A 221 10.63 -0.03 7.27
N ALA A 222 10.19 0.77 6.30
CA ALA A 222 9.72 2.14 6.55
C ALA A 222 8.20 2.25 6.53
N THR A 223 7.68 3.15 7.35
CA THR A 223 6.29 3.60 7.35
C THR A 223 6.29 5.11 7.19
N VAL A 224 5.63 5.61 6.16
CA VAL A 224 5.43 7.04 5.96
C VAL A 224 4.19 7.48 6.73
N VAL A 225 4.29 8.53 7.52
CA VAL A 225 3.16 9.20 8.16
C VAL A 225 3.17 10.66 7.75
N VAL A 226 2.04 11.11 7.21
CA VAL A 226 1.76 12.53 6.92
C VAL A 226 0.70 12.97 7.92
N VAL A 227 1.05 13.85 8.82
CA VAL A 227 0.17 14.28 9.92
C VAL A 227 0.08 15.80 9.99
N ARG A 228 -1.11 16.30 10.17
CA ARG A 228 -1.33 17.72 10.44
C ARG A 228 -0.70 18.09 11.79
N LYS A 229 0.11 19.14 11.81
CA LYS A 229 0.96 19.49 12.97
C LYS A 229 0.17 19.76 14.24
N ASP A 230 -1.01 20.41 14.12
CA ASP A 230 -1.89 20.65 15.27
C ASP A 230 -2.42 19.35 15.90
N LEU A 231 -2.62 18.29 15.10
CA LEU A 231 -3.05 16.99 15.61
C LEU A 231 -1.93 16.26 16.33
N ALA A 232 -0.69 16.39 15.85
CA ALA A 232 0.47 15.77 16.50
C ALA A 232 0.73 16.34 17.92
N GLU A 233 0.26 17.56 18.18
CA GLU A 233 0.38 18.19 19.52
C GLU A 233 -0.68 17.73 20.54
N ARG A 234 -1.70 16.96 20.10
CA ARG A 234 -2.74 16.43 21.01
C ARG A 234 -2.23 15.36 21.96
N ALA A 235 -1.14 14.67 21.60
CA ALA A 235 -0.62 13.55 22.38
C ALA A 235 -0.30 13.92 23.83
N ASP A 236 -0.64 13.03 24.77
CA ASP A 236 -0.17 13.15 26.14
C ASP A 236 1.37 13.18 26.16
N LYS A 237 1.93 14.15 26.88
CA LYS A 237 3.38 14.31 27.02
C LYS A 237 4.05 13.15 27.80
N ASN A 238 3.27 12.38 28.53
CA ASN A 238 3.72 11.21 29.30
C ASN A 238 3.76 9.91 28.45
N LEU A 239 3.32 9.94 27.19
CA LEU A 239 3.52 8.78 26.30
C LEU A 239 5.00 8.46 26.13
N PRO A 240 5.38 7.19 25.98
CA PRO A 240 6.75 6.82 25.64
C PRO A 240 7.26 7.61 24.44
N THR A 241 8.48 8.11 24.53
CA THR A 241 9.05 9.07 23.56
C THR A 241 8.91 8.65 22.10
N LEU A 242 9.20 7.38 21.80
CA LEU A 242 9.12 6.85 20.43
C LEU A 242 7.68 6.68 19.92
N LEU A 243 6.68 6.75 20.77
CA LEU A 243 5.27 6.66 20.38
C LEU A 243 4.64 8.04 20.12
N GLN A 244 5.37 9.14 20.31
CA GLN A 244 4.90 10.50 20.12
C GLN A 244 5.29 11.00 18.72
N TYR A 245 4.32 11.35 17.87
CA TYR A 245 4.62 11.95 16.56
C TYR A 245 5.44 13.23 16.69
N ARG A 246 5.19 14.07 17.70
CA ARG A 246 5.94 15.31 17.93
C ARG A 246 7.46 15.10 18.08
N THR A 247 7.88 13.98 18.68
CA THR A 247 9.30 13.61 18.78
C THR A 247 9.92 13.42 17.40
N HIS A 248 9.25 12.63 16.57
CA HIS A 248 9.74 12.35 15.22
C HIS A 248 9.68 13.57 14.31
N ILE A 249 8.68 14.44 14.48
CA ILE A 249 8.57 15.72 13.76
C ILE A 249 9.74 16.64 14.12
N LYS A 250 9.98 16.85 15.43
CA LYS A 250 11.06 17.69 15.93
C LYS A 250 12.44 17.24 15.45
N GLU A 251 12.68 15.95 15.48
CA GLU A 251 13.95 15.33 15.11
C GLU A 251 14.00 14.88 13.65
N LYS A 252 13.06 15.33 12.79
CA LYS A 252 13.00 15.03 11.34
C LYS A 252 13.17 13.53 11.04
N SER A 253 12.52 12.67 11.83
CA SER A 253 12.63 11.21 11.78
C SER A 253 13.97 10.62 12.23
N LEU A 254 14.90 11.42 12.74
CA LEU A 254 16.27 11.02 13.09
C LEU A 254 16.51 10.94 14.61
N TYR A 255 15.45 10.85 15.41
CA TYR A 255 15.59 10.67 16.88
C TYR A 255 16.40 9.43 17.25
N HIS A 256 16.20 8.35 16.52
CA HIS A 256 16.98 7.11 16.59
C HIS A 256 17.39 6.71 15.17
N THR A 257 18.24 5.69 15.03
CA THR A 257 18.66 5.21 13.70
C THR A 257 17.43 4.68 12.92
N PRO A 258 17.04 5.36 11.84
CA PRO A 258 15.90 4.98 11.05
C PRO A 258 16.26 3.85 10.07
N PRO A 259 15.30 3.29 9.31
CA PRO A 259 15.57 2.35 8.23
C PRO A 259 16.20 3.07 7.03
N THR A 260 17.50 3.41 7.13
CA THR A 260 18.23 4.29 6.20
C THR A 260 18.06 3.90 4.74
N PHE A 261 18.30 2.62 4.44
CA PHE A 261 18.21 2.11 3.08
C PHE A 261 16.78 2.15 2.51
N ALA A 262 15.76 1.92 3.35
CA ALA A 262 14.38 2.02 2.91
C ALA A 262 13.99 3.48 2.60
N ILE A 263 14.45 4.45 3.38
CA ILE A 263 14.23 5.89 3.13
C ILE A 263 14.91 6.33 1.83
N TYR A 264 16.16 5.90 1.59
CA TYR A 264 16.85 6.13 0.33
C TYR A 264 16.03 5.62 -0.87
N ILE A 265 15.52 4.40 -0.81
CA ILE A 265 14.72 3.83 -1.90
C ILE A 265 13.39 4.58 -2.07
N ILE A 266 12.75 5.06 -1.00
CA ILE A 266 11.57 5.92 -1.12
C ILE A 266 11.91 7.17 -1.94
N GLY A 267 13.06 7.81 -1.69
CA GLY A 267 13.53 8.94 -2.49
C GLY A 267 13.62 8.61 -3.97
N LEU A 268 14.29 7.51 -4.31
CA LEU A 268 14.41 7.04 -5.71
C LEU A 268 13.05 6.72 -6.36
N VAL A 269 12.12 6.15 -5.61
CA VAL A 269 10.76 5.89 -6.12
C VAL A 269 10.03 7.22 -6.38
N MET A 270 10.21 8.24 -5.56
CA MET A 270 9.64 9.58 -5.82
C MET A 270 10.23 10.23 -7.08
N GLU A 271 11.51 10.07 -7.32
CA GLU A 271 12.15 10.51 -8.57
C GLU A 271 11.60 9.74 -9.78
N TRP A 272 11.48 8.43 -9.66
CA TRP A 272 10.86 7.62 -10.70
C TRP A 272 9.40 8.07 -10.98
N ILE A 273 8.59 8.35 -9.97
CA ILE A 273 7.24 8.91 -10.19
C ILE A 273 7.31 10.23 -10.97
N SER A 274 8.31 11.06 -10.69
CA SER A 274 8.52 12.30 -11.46
C SER A 274 8.81 12.02 -12.94
N SER A 275 9.64 11.03 -13.25
CA SER A 275 9.98 10.63 -14.63
C SER A 275 8.80 10.01 -15.40
N GLU A 276 7.83 9.44 -14.68
CA GLU A 276 6.61 8.85 -15.24
C GLU A 276 5.47 9.88 -15.46
N GLY A 277 5.77 11.17 -15.39
CA GLY A 277 4.79 12.26 -15.53
C GLY A 277 4.08 12.63 -14.22
N GLY A 278 4.69 12.32 -13.08
CA GLY A 278 4.14 12.60 -11.77
C GLY A 278 2.92 11.74 -11.42
N ILE A 279 2.17 12.17 -10.42
CA ILE A 279 0.97 11.43 -10.00
C ILE A 279 -0.07 11.28 -11.12
N ALA A 280 -0.23 12.29 -11.97
CA ALA A 280 -1.18 12.21 -13.09
C ALA A 280 -0.81 11.11 -14.10
N GLY A 281 0.49 10.97 -14.41
CA GLY A 281 0.99 9.89 -15.28
C GLY A 281 0.79 8.51 -14.64
N ILE A 282 1.09 8.39 -13.35
CA ILE A 282 0.89 7.17 -12.58
C ILE A 282 -0.60 6.79 -12.53
N GLU A 283 -1.49 7.73 -12.23
CA GLU A 283 -2.94 7.50 -12.18
C GLU A 283 -3.48 6.99 -13.51
N LYS A 284 -3.17 7.68 -14.61
CA LYS A 284 -3.57 7.26 -15.97
C LYS A 284 -3.10 5.83 -16.29
N ARG A 285 -1.85 5.51 -15.93
CA ARG A 285 -1.30 4.16 -16.12
C ARG A 285 -2.03 3.12 -15.27
N ASN A 286 -2.31 3.43 -14.01
CA ASN A 286 -3.03 2.54 -13.10
C ASN A 286 -4.47 2.30 -13.56
N GLU A 287 -5.16 3.32 -14.05
CA GLU A 287 -6.50 3.16 -14.67
C GLU A 287 -6.47 2.23 -15.87
N GLY A 288 -5.51 2.40 -16.77
CA GLY A 288 -5.35 1.55 -17.94
C GLY A 288 -5.09 0.09 -17.57
N LYS A 289 -4.21 -0.17 -16.59
CA LYS A 289 -3.93 -1.51 -16.07
C LYS A 289 -5.17 -2.17 -15.46
N ALA A 290 -5.85 -1.46 -14.57
CA ALA A 290 -7.06 -1.96 -13.93
C ALA A 290 -8.17 -2.25 -14.93
N LYS A 291 -8.40 -1.33 -15.88
CA LYS A 291 -9.38 -1.51 -16.94
C LYS A 291 -9.09 -2.75 -17.77
N LEU A 292 -7.83 -2.95 -18.21
CA LEU A 292 -7.43 -4.10 -19.02
C LEU A 292 -7.74 -5.43 -18.31
N LEU A 293 -7.47 -5.53 -17.03
CA LEU A 293 -7.72 -6.75 -16.26
C LEU A 293 -9.22 -6.95 -15.97
N TYR A 294 -9.95 -5.90 -15.59
CA TYR A 294 -11.39 -6.01 -15.36
C TYR A 294 -12.16 -6.31 -16.63
N ASP A 295 -11.77 -5.74 -17.78
CA ASP A 295 -12.38 -6.07 -19.07
C ASP A 295 -12.20 -7.57 -19.39
N ALA A 296 -11.02 -8.14 -19.10
CA ALA A 296 -10.77 -9.57 -19.30
C ALA A 296 -11.63 -10.45 -18.39
N ILE A 297 -11.82 -10.04 -17.12
CA ILE A 297 -12.68 -10.75 -16.16
C ILE A 297 -14.15 -10.65 -16.64
N ASP A 298 -14.64 -9.44 -16.89
CA ASP A 298 -16.06 -9.19 -17.19
C ASP A 298 -16.49 -9.77 -18.54
N SER A 299 -15.57 -9.91 -19.53
CA SER A 299 -15.84 -10.49 -20.84
C SER A 299 -15.63 -12.00 -20.92
N SER A 300 -15.28 -12.67 -19.83
CA SER A 300 -14.97 -14.11 -19.81
C SER A 300 -16.19 -15.05 -19.86
N GLY A 301 -17.40 -14.51 -20.05
CA GLY A 301 -18.63 -15.33 -20.01
C GLY A 301 -18.90 -15.99 -18.65
N GLY A 302 -18.37 -15.43 -17.58
CA GLY A 302 -18.52 -15.95 -16.21
C GLY A 302 -17.45 -16.97 -15.77
N PHE A 303 -16.51 -17.32 -16.64
CA PHE A 303 -15.39 -18.17 -16.26
C PHE A 303 -14.51 -17.51 -15.19
N TYR A 304 -14.26 -16.20 -15.33
CA TYR A 304 -13.73 -15.36 -14.27
C TYR A 304 -14.84 -14.50 -13.70
N SER A 305 -14.88 -14.33 -12.38
CA SER A 305 -15.86 -13.48 -11.74
C SER A 305 -15.24 -12.66 -10.62
N CYS A 306 -15.53 -11.35 -10.59
CA CYS A 306 -15.09 -10.46 -9.52
C CYS A 306 -16.23 -10.28 -8.52
N PRO A 307 -16.05 -10.60 -7.23
CA PRO A 307 -17.10 -10.46 -6.22
C PRO A 307 -17.38 -9.00 -5.84
N VAL A 308 -16.48 -8.09 -6.19
CA VAL A 308 -16.56 -6.67 -5.81
C VAL A 308 -17.52 -5.91 -6.72
N GLU A 309 -18.40 -5.12 -6.13
CA GLU A 309 -19.29 -4.21 -6.86
C GLU A 309 -18.47 -3.23 -7.73
N LYS A 310 -18.92 -3.02 -8.97
CA LYS A 310 -18.15 -2.21 -9.96
C LYS A 310 -17.76 -0.84 -9.46
N SER A 311 -18.61 -0.16 -8.71
CA SER A 311 -18.38 1.17 -8.13
C SER A 311 -17.32 1.17 -7.03
N SER A 312 -16.98 0.01 -6.46
CA SER A 312 -16.05 -0.15 -5.35
C SER A 312 -14.77 -0.92 -5.75
N ARG A 313 -14.61 -1.29 -7.03
CA ARG A 313 -13.45 -2.06 -7.50
C ARG A 313 -12.15 -1.30 -7.31
N SER A 314 -11.17 -1.97 -6.71
CA SER A 314 -9.83 -1.43 -6.51
C SER A 314 -9.06 -1.35 -7.83
N ARG A 315 -8.37 -0.22 -8.07
CA ARG A 315 -7.40 -0.08 -9.16
C ARG A 315 -6.04 -0.68 -8.81
N MET A 316 -5.83 -1.03 -7.51
CA MET A 316 -4.56 -1.55 -7.00
C MET A 316 -4.57 -3.06 -6.74
N ASN A 317 -5.68 -3.60 -6.26
CA ASN A 317 -5.78 -5.02 -5.88
C ASN A 317 -7.04 -5.62 -6.50
N VAL A 318 -6.87 -6.36 -7.57
CA VAL A 318 -7.98 -7.02 -8.28
C VAL A 318 -8.14 -8.43 -7.74
N VAL A 319 -9.32 -8.74 -7.23
CA VAL A 319 -9.69 -10.07 -6.75
C VAL A 319 -10.67 -10.73 -7.70
N PHE A 320 -10.53 -12.03 -7.92
CA PHE A 320 -11.45 -12.77 -8.77
C PHE A 320 -11.48 -14.26 -8.44
N ARG A 321 -12.54 -14.94 -8.88
CA ARG A 321 -12.71 -16.39 -8.79
C ARG A 321 -12.55 -16.98 -10.18
N VAL A 322 -12.16 -18.25 -10.22
CA VAL A 322 -12.03 -19.03 -11.45
C VAL A 322 -13.11 -20.09 -11.47
N ALA A 323 -13.86 -20.21 -12.58
CA ALA A 323 -14.90 -21.22 -12.79
C ALA A 323 -15.87 -21.35 -11.62
N GLY A 324 -16.45 -20.20 -11.16
CA GLY A 324 -17.40 -20.18 -10.06
C GLY A 324 -16.78 -20.42 -8.67
N GLY A 325 -15.44 -20.43 -8.56
CA GLY A 325 -14.71 -20.69 -7.33
C GLY A 325 -14.29 -22.16 -7.15
N ASP A 326 -14.11 -22.87 -8.26
CA ASP A 326 -13.53 -24.21 -8.28
C ASP A 326 -12.07 -24.17 -7.77
N GLU A 327 -11.85 -24.67 -6.55
CA GLU A 327 -10.56 -24.64 -5.89
C GLU A 327 -9.46 -25.40 -6.67
N ALA A 328 -9.82 -26.47 -7.39
CA ALA A 328 -8.85 -27.23 -8.18
C ALA A 328 -8.38 -26.40 -9.36
N LYS A 329 -9.29 -25.70 -10.05
CA LYS A 329 -8.96 -24.78 -11.14
C LYS A 329 -8.21 -23.54 -10.64
N GLU A 330 -8.54 -22.98 -9.45
CA GLU A 330 -7.82 -21.87 -8.85
C GLU A 330 -6.36 -22.28 -8.50
N LYS A 331 -6.16 -23.47 -7.95
CA LYS A 331 -4.80 -24.02 -7.71
C LYS A 331 -4.03 -24.27 -9.00
N ALA A 332 -4.71 -24.82 -10.03
CA ALA A 332 -4.10 -25.04 -11.34
C ALA A 332 -3.71 -23.73 -12.00
N PHE A 333 -4.58 -22.70 -11.94
CA PHE A 333 -4.29 -21.35 -12.42
C PHE A 333 -3.02 -20.80 -11.79
N ALA A 334 -2.95 -20.80 -10.45
CA ALA A 334 -1.79 -20.27 -9.72
C ALA A 334 -0.49 -20.99 -10.10
N LYS A 335 -0.53 -22.33 -10.17
CA LYS A 335 0.64 -23.14 -10.53
C LYS A 335 1.11 -22.89 -11.98
N GLN A 336 0.16 -22.82 -12.94
CA GLN A 336 0.50 -22.57 -14.34
C GLN A 336 0.95 -21.14 -14.56
N ALA A 337 0.36 -20.14 -13.88
CA ALA A 337 0.80 -18.76 -13.90
C ALA A 337 2.26 -18.66 -13.40
N GLU A 338 2.59 -19.27 -12.28
CA GLU A 338 3.96 -19.30 -11.75
C GLU A 338 4.94 -19.93 -12.73
N ALA A 339 4.58 -21.04 -13.38
CA ALA A 339 5.39 -21.69 -14.40
C ALA A 339 5.61 -20.79 -15.64
N ALA A 340 4.66 -19.89 -15.93
CA ALA A 340 4.76 -18.87 -16.98
C ALA A 340 5.51 -17.60 -16.54
N GLY A 341 6.08 -17.56 -15.33
CA GLY A 341 6.79 -16.40 -14.79
C GLY A 341 5.87 -15.31 -14.22
N ILE A 342 4.59 -15.60 -14.01
CA ILE A 342 3.59 -14.70 -13.40
C ILE A 342 3.40 -15.13 -11.95
N VAL A 343 3.93 -14.33 -11.00
CA VAL A 343 3.98 -14.69 -9.58
C VAL A 343 3.07 -13.82 -8.74
N GLY A 344 2.61 -14.34 -7.58
CA GLY A 344 1.81 -13.58 -6.62
C GLY A 344 0.32 -13.53 -6.96
N THR A 345 -0.20 -14.52 -7.70
CA THR A 345 -1.60 -14.58 -8.12
C THR A 345 -2.57 -15.21 -7.12
N PRO A 346 -2.19 -16.09 -6.17
CA PRO A 346 -3.12 -16.64 -5.18
C PRO A 346 -3.75 -15.55 -4.31
N GLY A 347 -5.05 -15.68 -4.03
CA GLY A 347 -5.77 -14.85 -3.09
C GLY A 347 -5.28 -15.02 -1.64
N HIS A 348 -5.74 -14.13 -0.76
CA HIS A 348 -5.40 -14.23 0.64
C HIS A 348 -6.04 -15.49 1.26
N ARG A 349 -5.31 -16.19 2.14
CA ARG A 349 -5.75 -17.46 2.77
C ARG A 349 -7.11 -17.39 3.46
N SER A 350 -7.54 -16.21 3.92
CA SER A 350 -8.84 -16.02 4.58
C SER A 350 -10.02 -15.91 3.61
N VAL A 351 -9.76 -15.62 2.32
CA VAL A 351 -10.81 -15.36 1.31
C VAL A 351 -10.76 -16.38 0.18
N GLY A 352 -9.56 -16.90 -0.12
CA GLY A 352 -9.32 -17.78 -1.26
C GLY A 352 -9.33 -17.03 -2.58
N GLY A 353 -9.56 -17.76 -3.67
CA GLY A 353 -9.59 -17.19 -5.00
C GLY A 353 -8.24 -16.70 -5.51
N MET A 354 -8.29 -15.77 -6.43
CA MET A 354 -7.13 -15.11 -7.01
C MET A 354 -7.08 -13.65 -6.59
N ARG A 355 -5.86 -13.11 -6.42
CA ARG A 355 -5.63 -11.68 -6.20
C ARG A 355 -4.37 -11.26 -6.94
N VAL A 356 -4.48 -10.25 -7.76
CA VAL A 356 -3.34 -9.61 -8.43
C VAL A 356 -3.21 -8.17 -8.00
N SER A 357 -2.02 -7.79 -7.59
CA SER A 357 -1.74 -6.42 -7.12
C SER A 357 -1.09 -5.63 -8.25
N LEU A 358 -1.77 -4.58 -8.69
CA LEU A 358 -1.40 -3.72 -9.82
C LEU A 358 -0.68 -2.45 -9.38
N TYR A 359 0.14 -2.53 -8.33
CA TYR A 359 0.82 -1.37 -7.79
C TYR A 359 1.58 -0.56 -8.84
N ASN A 360 2.01 0.64 -8.49
CA ASN A 360 2.57 1.61 -9.43
C ASN A 360 3.68 1.04 -10.32
N ALA A 361 4.56 0.22 -9.76
CA ALA A 361 5.70 -0.36 -10.48
C ALA A 361 5.34 -1.54 -11.41
N VAL A 362 4.14 -2.11 -11.29
CA VAL A 362 3.67 -3.13 -12.24
C VAL A 362 3.43 -2.49 -13.59
N THR A 363 4.08 -3.01 -14.63
CA THR A 363 4.00 -2.43 -15.98
C THR A 363 2.72 -2.83 -16.71
N PRO A 364 2.23 -2.05 -17.69
CA PRO A 364 1.13 -2.45 -18.56
C PRO A 364 1.41 -3.78 -19.28
N ASP A 365 2.66 -4.04 -19.69
CA ASP A 365 3.06 -5.29 -20.35
C ASP A 365 2.91 -6.50 -19.41
N ALA A 366 3.20 -6.34 -18.12
CA ALA A 366 2.95 -7.40 -17.15
C ALA A 366 1.47 -7.76 -17.06
N VAL A 367 0.59 -6.75 -17.07
CA VAL A 367 -0.86 -6.97 -17.04
C VAL A 367 -1.35 -7.59 -18.35
N GLN A 368 -0.79 -7.16 -19.48
CA GLN A 368 -1.10 -7.77 -20.79
C GLN A 368 -0.68 -9.24 -20.84
N ALA A 369 0.49 -9.59 -20.29
CA ALA A 369 0.95 -10.96 -20.18
C ALA A 369 0.01 -11.82 -19.31
N LEU A 370 -0.44 -11.28 -18.17
CA LEU A 370 -1.43 -11.94 -17.33
C LEU A 370 -2.75 -12.16 -18.06
N VAL A 371 -3.27 -11.14 -18.76
CA VAL A 371 -4.54 -11.26 -19.54
C VAL A 371 -4.42 -12.28 -20.66
N SER A 372 -3.28 -12.33 -21.35
CA SER A 372 -3.02 -13.33 -22.37
C SER A 372 -3.00 -14.75 -21.78
N PHE A 373 -2.35 -14.92 -20.62
CA PHE A 373 -2.37 -16.17 -19.86
C PHE A 373 -3.80 -16.55 -19.44
N MET A 374 -4.60 -15.61 -18.92
CA MET A 374 -5.98 -15.84 -18.52
C MET A 374 -6.83 -16.36 -19.67
N ARG A 375 -6.72 -15.77 -20.84
CA ARG A 375 -7.44 -16.21 -22.05
C ARG A 375 -7.07 -17.63 -22.46
N GLU A 376 -5.78 -17.96 -22.44
CA GLU A 376 -5.31 -19.30 -22.76
C GLU A 376 -5.73 -20.33 -21.71
N PHE A 377 -5.66 -19.96 -20.42
CA PHE A 377 -6.14 -20.82 -19.34
C PHE A 377 -7.64 -21.09 -19.47
N GLN A 378 -8.45 -20.08 -19.77
CA GLN A 378 -9.89 -20.26 -20.02
C GLN A 378 -10.14 -21.18 -21.23
N ARG A 379 -9.40 -21.03 -22.33
CA ARG A 379 -9.55 -21.87 -23.52
C ARG A 379 -9.30 -23.35 -23.24
N THR A 380 -8.40 -23.65 -22.30
CA THR A 380 -7.98 -25.04 -21.99
C THR A 380 -8.71 -25.67 -20.81
N HIS A 381 -9.40 -24.88 -19.97
CA HIS A 381 -10.06 -25.33 -18.75
C HIS A 381 -11.53 -24.88 -18.62
N GLY A 382 -12.01 -24.11 -19.59
CA GLY A 382 -13.38 -23.58 -19.65
C GLY A 382 -14.40 -24.53 -20.22
#